data_453d9bb04a99079d5c1d2486b2003912
#
_entry.id   453d9bb04a99079d5c1d2486b2003912
#
_cell.length_a   1.000
_cell.length_b   1.000
_cell.length_c   1.000
_cell.angle_alpha   90.00
_cell.angle_beta   90.00
_cell.angle_gamma   90.00
#
_symmetry.space_group_name_H-M   'P 1'
#
loop_
_entity.id
_entity.type
_entity.pdbx_description
1 polymer ?
#
loop_
_entity_poly.entity_id
_entity_poly.type
_entity_poly.pdbx_seq_one_letter_code
_entity_poly.pdbx_strand_id
1 'polypeptide(L)'
;MNLKGRDFLTLLDYTPEEIAYLVDLAAELKAKKKAGVLHDVLCGKNVALIFDKTSTRTRCSFEVAAHDLGMGSTYLDPTGSQIGKKESIADTAQVLCGMFDGIEYRGYGQEIVNELAKYSTVPVWNGLTNEFHPTQILADFLTIKEHFGKLAGLKFAYMGDARYNMGNSLMIGCAKMGLHFVACAPKAYWPAPELVEKCKAIAAETGATITLSDDTDAVKDADVVYTDVWVSMGEPVEVWAERIEALAPYQVNTELMAKAKPTAVFMHCLPAYHDHKTAVGKEMGEKFGRDAMEVTDEVFTGPQSIVFQEAENRMHTIKAVMAATLGAEF
;
A
#
# COMPACT_ATOMS: atom_id res chain seq x y z
N MET A 1 -16.44 -1.31 -16.92
CA MET A 1 -16.52 -0.11 -16.03
C MET A 1 -15.68 0.99 -16.65
N ASN A 2 -16.08 2.27 -16.59
CA ASN A 2 -15.31 3.36 -17.21
C ASN A 2 -14.65 4.21 -16.11
N LEU A 3 -13.34 4.11 -15.98
CA LEU A 3 -12.52 4.89 -15.05
C LEU A 3 -11.60 5.89 -15.78
N LYS A 4 -11.76 6.05 -17.09
CA LYS A 4 -10.91 6.93 -17.90
C LYS A 4 -10.93 8.36 -17.37
N GLY A 5 -9.75 8.94 -17.19
CA GLY A 5 -9.55 10.30 -16.69
C GLY A 5 -9.63 10.45 -15.16
N ARG A 6 -9.89 9.35 -14.41
CA ARG A 6 -9.97 9.38 -12.95
C ARG A 6 -8.57 9.39 -12.31
N ASP A 7 -8.41 10.21 -11.28
CA ASP A 7 -7.25 10.14 -10.38
C ASP A 7 -7.37 8.94 -9.44
N PHE A 8 -6.24 8.46 -8.92
CA PHE A 8 -6.17 7.39 -7.93
C PHE A 8 -5.40 7.85 -6.69
N LEU A 9 -6.06 8.66 -5.84
CA LEU A 9 -5.43 9.33 -4.70
C LEU A 9 -5.65 8.58 -3.39
N THR A 10 -6.84 8.05 -3.18
CA THR A 10 -7.24 7.24 -2.02
C THR A 10 -8.38 6.30 -2.39
N LEU A 11 -8.51 5.17 -1.69
CA LEU A 11 -9.63 4.25 -1.88
C LEU A 11 -10.98 4.83 -1.42
N LEU A 12 -10.99 5.94 -0.69
CA LEU A 12 -12.22 6.65 -0.34
C LEU A 12 -12.97 7.14 -1.59
N ASP A 13 -12.23 7.48 -2.66
CA ASP A 13 -12.76 8.05 -3.90
C ASP A 13 -13.38 7.00 -4.84
N TYR A 14 -13.26 5.71 -4.48
CA TYR A 14 -13.69 4.58 -5.29
C TYR A 14 -14.81 3.80 -4.62
N THR A 15 -15.75 3.29 -5.42
CA THR A 15 -16.79 2.39 -4.92
C THR A 15 -16.23 0.97 -4.71
N PRO A 16 -16.90 0.11 -3.92
CA PRO A 16 -16.52 -1.29 -3.78
C PRO A 16 -16.42 -2.01 -5.13
N GLU A 17 -17.33 -1.75 -6.06
CA GLU A 17 -17.36 -2.35 -7.40
C GLU A 17 -16.19 -1.88 -8.25
N GLU A 18 -15.79 -0.62 -8.14
CA GLU A 18 -14.62 -0.07 -8.84
C GLU A 18 -13.33 -0.68 -8.32
N ILE A 19 -13.21 -0.86 -7.00
CA ILE A 19 -12.05 -1.53 -6.37
C ILE A 19 -12.00 -3.01 -6.81
N ALA A 20 -13.13 -3.72 -6.76
CA ALA A 20 -13.22 -5.10 -7.23
C ALA A 20 -12.81 -5.23 -8.70
N TYR A 21 -13.28 -4.32 -9.55
CA TYR A 21 -12.91 -4.27 -10.97
C TYR A 21 -11.40 -4.09 -11.17
N LEU A 22 -10.75 -3.20 -10.42
CA LEU A 22 -9.30 -2.99 -10.53
C LEU A 22 -8.50 -4.24 -10.09
N VAL A 23 -8.96 -4.93 -9.04
CA VAL A 23 -8.34 -6.18 -8.58
C VAL A 23 -8.51 -7.29 -9.62
N ASP A 24 -9.70 -7.41 -10.23
CA ASP A 24 -9.97 -8.42 -11.26
C ASP A 24 -9.19 -8.16 -12.54
N LEU A 25 -9.12 -6.90 -12.99
CA LEU A 25 -8.29 -6.50 -14.12
C LEU A 25 -6.80 -6.79 -13.87
N ALA A 26 -6.32 -6.56 -12.64
CA ALA A 26 -4.96 -6.89 -12.27
C ALA A 26 -4.68 -8.40 -12.36
N ALA A 27 -5.62 -9.24 -11.92
CA ALA A 27 -5.52 -10.71 -12.06
C ALA A 27 -5.45 -11.13 -13.54
N GLU A 28 -6.29 -10.54 -14.40
CA GLU A 28 -6.28 -10.79 -15.85
C GLU A 28 -4.93 -10.40 -16.48
N LEU A 29 -4.45 -9.18 -16.18
CA LEU A 29 -3.16 -8.69 -16.71
C LEU A 29 -1.97 -9.49 -16.19
N LYS A 30 -2.04 -9.98 -14.95
CA LYS A 30 -1.06 -10.92 -14.39
C LYS A 30 -1.06 -12.23 -15.16
N ALA A 31 -2.23 -12.78 -15.45
CA ALA A 31 -2.34 -14.03 -16.23
C ALA A 31 -1.80 -13.85 -17.64
N LYS A 32 -2.12 -12.75 -18.34
CA LYS A 32 -1.56 -12.42 -19.66
C LYS A 32 -0.02 -12.36 -19.63
N LYS A 33 0.55 -11.62 -18.66
CA LYS A 33 2.02 -11.53 -18.51
C LYS A 33 2.67 -12.89 -18.28
N LYS A 34 2.12 -13.70 -17.37
CA LYS A 34 2.65 -15.05 -17.08
C LYS A 34 2.54 -16.01 -18.29
N ALA A 35 1.55 -15.83 -19.12
CA ALA A 35 1.38 -16.58 -20.38
C ALA A 35 2.20 -16.03 -21.56
N GLY A 36 2.96 -14.94 -21.36
CA GLY A 36 3.72 -14.31 -22.45
C GLY A 36 2.87 -13.60 -23.50
N VAL A 37 1.60 -13.31 -23.17
CA VAL A 37 0.68 -12.60 -24.06
C VAL A 37 0.93 -11.10 -23.95
N LEU A 38 1.31 -10.48 -25.08
CA LEU A 38 1.49 -9.03 -25.15
C LEU A 38 0.18 -8.29 -24.87
N HIS A 39 0.27 -7.18 -24.18
CA HIS A 39 -0.86 -6.34 -23.82
C HIS A 39 -0.46 -4.85 -23.81
N ASP A 40 0.29 -4.46 -24.84
CA ASP A 40 0.85 -3.13 -25.10
C ASP A 40 -0.18 -2.14 -25.67
N VAL A 41 -1.36 -2.11 -25.07
CA VAL A 41 -2.57 -1.38 -25.52
C VAL A 41 -2.49 0.14 -25.36
N LEU A 42 -1.45 0.66 -24.73
CA LEU A 42 -1.22 2.09 -24.52
C LEU A 42 0.07 2.59 -25.21
N CYS A 43 0.41 1.97 -26.36
CA CYS A 43 1.58 2.38 -27.15
C CYS A 43 1.58 3.87 -27.46
N GLY A 44 2.75 4.51 -27.27
CA GLY A 44 2.94 5.94 -27.53
C GLY A 44 2.57 6.88 -26.38
N LYS A 45 1.95 6.36 -25.31
CA LYS A 45 1.71 7.14 -24.09
C LYS A 45 2.95 7.20 -23.21
N ASN A 46 3.04 8.24 -22.38
CA ASN A 46 4.16 8.47 -21.48
C ASN A 46 3.66 8.86 -20.08
N VAL A 47 4.38 8.42 -19.05
CA VAL A 47 4.06 8.75 -17.66
C VAL A 47 5.24 9.38 -16.94
N ALA A 48 4.95 10.40 -16.12
CA ALA A 48 5.90 10.99 -15.18
C ALA A 48 5.83 10.25 -13.85
N LEU A 49 6.99 9.90 -13.29
CA LEU A 49 7.12 9.22 -11.99
C LEU A 49 7.89 10.13 -11.03
N ILE A 50 7.17 10.84 -10.16
CA ILE A 50 7.72 11.82 -9.21
C ILE A 50 7.96 11.15 -7.88
N PHE A 51 9.20 11.13 -7.42
CA PHE A 51 9.60 10.49 -6.17
C PHE A 51 10.30 11.47 -5.23
N ASP A 52 9.60 12.03 -4.27
CA ASP A 52 10.20 12.77 -3.14
C ASP A 52 10.70 11.82 -2.03
N LYS A 53 10.09 10.65 -1.91
CA LYS A 53 10.58 9.50 -1.13
C LYS A 53 11.05 8.39 -2.04
N THR A 54 12.28 7.92 -1.85
CA THR A 54 12.84 6.82 -2.63
C THR A 54 12.06 5.51 -2.42
N SER A 55 12.00 4.67 -3.45
CA SER A 55 11.40 3.34 -3.36
C SER A 55 11.85 2.47 -4.51
N THR A 56 12.39 1.30 -4.21
CA THR A 56 12.71 0.28 -5.21
C THR A 56 11.41 -0.33 -5.78
N ARG A 57 10.53 -0.82 -4.92
CA ARG A 57 9.31 -1.56 -5.34
C ARG A 57 8.33 -0.70 -6.11
N THR A 58 7.97 0.49 -5.60
CA THR A 58 7.00 1.36 -6.28
C THR A 58 7.56 1.82 -7.64
N ARG A 59 8.82 2.24 -7.69
CA ARG A 59 9.47 2.64 -8.93
C ARG A 59 9.47 1.51 -9.96
N CYS A 60 10.02 0.33 -9.62
CA CYS A 60 10.05 -0.80 -10.53
C CYS A 60 8.63 -1.24 -10.96
N SER A 61 7.64 -1.18 -10.05
CA SER A 61 6.27 -1.54 -10.37
C SER A 61 5.67 -0.62 -11.43
N PHE A 62 5.82 0.71 -11.29
CA PHE A 62 5.33 1.67 -12.29
C PHE A 62 6.10 1.58 -13.61
N GLU A 63 7.44 1.52 -13.57
CA GLU A 63 8.27 1.41 -14.78
C GLU A 63 7.94 0.15 -15.58
N VAL A 64 7.91 -1.02 -14.91
CA VAL A 64 7.60 -2.29 -15.59
C VAL A 64 6.14 -2.34 -16.06
N ALA A 65 5.20 -1.82 -15.26
CA ALA A 65 3.79 -1.76 -15.65
C ALA A 65 3.59 -0.86 -16.89
N ALA A 66 4.24 0.30 -16.93
CA ALA A 66 4.21 1.18 -18.10
C ALA A 66 4.78 0.46 -19.32
N HIS A 67 5.92 -0.19 -19.17
CA HIS A 67 6.58 -0.94 -20.25
C HIS A 67 5.70 -2.07 -20.80
N ASP A 68 5.08 -2.86 -19.93
CA ASP A 68 4.16 -3.93 -20.33
C ASP A 68 2.93 -3.41 -21.10
N LEU A 69 2.48 -2.17 -20.82
CA LEU A 69 1.39 -1.50 -21.52
C LEU A 69 1.85 -0.78 -22.83
N GLY A 70 3.12 -0.84 -23.17
CA GLY A 70 3.69 -0.15 -24.34
C GLY A 70 3.97 1.33 -24.13
N MET A 71 4.01 1.79 -22.88
CA MET A 71 4.21 3.19 -22.51
C MET A 71 5.69 3.51 -22.25
N GLY A 72 6.07 4.79 -22.45
CA GLY A 72 7.28 5.35 -21.90
C GLY A 72 7.11 5.81 -20.45
N SER A 73 8.18 5.81 -19.66
CA SER A 73 8.19 6.37 -18.31
C SER A 73 9.41 7.27 -18.09
N THR A 74 9.23 8.36 -17.33
CA THR A 74 10.31 9.27 -16.95
C THR A 74 10.34 9.39 -15.44
N TYR A 75 11.45 8.98 -14.85
CA TYR A 75 11.67 9.08 -13.41
C TYR A 75 12.22 10.45 -13.04
N LEU A 76 11.57 11.12 -12.11
CA LEU A 76 11.92 12.43 -11.57
C LEU A 76 12.28 12.28 -10.08
N ASP A 77 13.58 12.28 -9.81
CA ASP A 77 14.09 12.14 -8.44
C ASP A 77 14.13 13.51 -7.71
N PRO A 78 14.24 13.50 -6.35
CA PRO A 78 14.24 14.74 -5.57
C PRO A 78 15.43 15.65 -5.83
N THR A 79 16.53 15.12 -6.36
CA THR A 79 17.78 15.88 -6.60
C THR A 79 17.79 16.51 -7.98
N GLY A 80 17.18 15.86 -8.96
CA GLY A 80 17.08 16.32 -10.35
C GLY A 80 15.85 17.19 -10.65
N SER A 81 14.91 17.33 -9.70
CA SER A 81 13.64 18.04 -9.87
C SER A 81 13.63 19.39 -9.18
N GLN A 82 12.92 20.35 -9.74
CA GLN A 82 12.67 21.70 -9.16
C GLN A 82 11.33 21.77 -8.40
N ILE A 83 10.57 20.68 -8.38
CA ILE A 83 9.23 20.56 -7.79
C ILE A 83 9.24 20.98 -6.32
N GLY A 84 8.36 21.91 -5.95
CA GLY A 84 8.25 22.43 -4.59
C GLY A 84 9.45 23.29 -4.12
N LYS A 85 10.47 23.52 -4.95
CA LYS A 85 11.66 24.31 -4.61
C LYS A 85 11.70 25.63 -5.36
N LYS A 86 11.76 25.59 -6.68
CA LYS A 86 11.77 26.77 -7.56
C LYS A 86 10.50 26.84 -8.42
N GLU A 87 9.73 25.80 -8.46
CA GLU A 87 8.48 25.70 -9.19
C GLU A 87 7.38 25.22 -8.22
N SER A 88 6.21 25.84 -8.29
CA SER A 88 5.06 25.43 -7.47
C SER A 88 4.53 24.07 -7.92
N ILE A 89 3.84 23.37 -7.01
CA ILE A 89 3.16 22.10 -7.35
C ILE A 89 2.13 22.32 -8.47
N ALA A 90 1.40 23.42 -8.42
CA ALA A 90 0.41 23.78 -9.43
C ALA A 90 1.04 24.02 -10.82
N ASP A 91 2.16 24.73 -10.88
CA ASP A 91 2.86 24.98 -12.16
C ASP A 91 3.47 23.68 -12.69
N THR A 92 4.09 22.90 -11.83
CA THR A 92 4.62 21.57 -12.18
C THR A 92 3.53 20.67 -12.77
N ALA A 93 2.34 20.62 -12.15
CA ALA A 93 1.22 19.82 -12.67
C ALA A 93 0.82 20.26 -14.09
N GLN A 94 0.72 21.58 -14.34
CA GLN A 94 0.36 22.13 -15.65
C GLN A 94 1.44 21.88 -16.71
N VAL A 95 2.71 21.96 -16.33
CA VAL A 95 3.83 21.63 -17.24
C VAL A 95 3.82 20.15 -17.59
N LEU A 96 3.74 19.27 -16.59
CA LEU A 96 3.81 17.83 -16.81
C LEU A 96 2.61 17.27 -17.56
N CYS A 97 1.38 17.75 -17.29
CA CYS A 97 0.21 17.27 -18.02
C CYS A 97 0.18 17.71 -19.51
N GLY A 98 1.03 18.67 -19.90
CA GLY A 98 1.28 19.01 -21.30
C GLY A 98 2.27 18.08 -22.03
N MET A 99 3.01 17.25 -21.27
CA MET A 99 4.04 16.35 -21.79
C MET A 99 3.70 14.89 -21.61
N PHE A 100 2.96 14.54 -20.56
CA PHE A 100 2.66 13.18 -20.14
C PHE A 100 1.17 12.89 -20.16
N ASP A 101 0.82 11.61 -20.26
CA ASP A 101 -0.57 11.11 -20.24
C ASP A 101 -1.04 10.75 -18.83
N GLY A 102 -0.12 10.68 -17.87
CA GLY A 102 -0.41 10.41 -16.46
C GLY A 102 0.78 10.76 -15.57
N ILE A 103 0.52 11.02 -14.30
CA ILE A 103 1.52 11.45 -13.31
C ILE A 103 1.40 10.57 -12.06
N GLU A 104 2.48 9.91 -11.68
CA GLU A 104 2.62 9.29 -10.36
C GLU A 104 3.33 10.23 -9.41
N TYR A 105 2.88 10.25 -8.16
CA TYR A 105 3.56 10.94 -7.07
C TYR A 105 3.76 10.02 -5.87
N ARG A 106 5.00 9.93 -5.39
CA ARG A 106 5.36 9.30 -4.13
C ARG A 106 6.15 10.26 -3.26
N GLY A 107 5.60 10.62 -2.11
CA GLY A 107 6.22 11.63 -1.27
C GLY A 107 5.70 11.67 0.16
N TYR A 108 5.52 12.89 0.67
CA TYR A 108 5.19 13.15 2.06
C TYR A 108 3.70 13.44 2.26
N GLY A 109 3.24 14.67 2.09
CA GLY A 109 1.89 15.09 2.42
C GLY A 109 0.87 14.75 1.34
N GLN A 110 -0.34 14.37 1.75
CA GLN A 110 -1.46 14.11 0.85
C GLN A 110 -1.88 15.38 0.09
N GLU A 111 -1.69 16.55 0.69
CA GLU A 111 -1.97 17.85 0.06
C GLU A 111 -1.20 18.04 -1.24
N ILE A 112 0.02 17.52 -1.35
CA ILE A 112 0.86 17.64 -2.55
C ILE A 112 0.24 16.88 -3.73
N VAL A 113 -0.11 15.61 -3.52
CA VAL A 113 -0.73 14.80 -4.58
C VAL A 113 -2.12 15.30 -4.93
N ASN A 114 -2.87 15.84 -3.96
CA ASN A 114 -4.17 16.47 -4.20
C ASN A 114 -4.02 17.74 -5.03
N GLU A 115 -2.98 18.55 -4.77
CA GLU A 115 -2.69 19.75 -5.56
C GLU A 115 -2.26 19.39 -6.99
N LEU A 116 -1.40 18.38 -7.17
CA LEU A 116 -1.06 17.84 -8.49
C LEU A 116 -2.33 17.45 -9.26
N ALA A 117 -3.22 16.68 -8.65
CA ALA A 117 -4.47 16.23 -9.27
C ALA A 117 -5.40 17.40 -9.61
N LYS A 118 -5.49 18.40 -8.74
CA LYS A 118 -6.33 19.58 -8.96
C LYS A 118 -5.95 20.40 -10.19
N TYR A 119 -4.65 20.50 -10.51
CA TYR A 119 -4.15 21.31 -11.62
C TYR A 119 -3.73 20.49 -12.85
N SER A 120 -3.74 19.16 -12.74
CA SER A 120 -3.50 18.27 -13.87
C SER A 120 -4.75 18.08 -14.73
N THR A 121 -4.55 17.89 -16.02
CA THR A 121 -5.60 17.48 -16.99
C THR A 121 -5.51 15.99 -17.33
N VAL A 122 -4.53 15.29 -16.76
CA VAL A 122 -4.31 13.86 -16.92
C VAL A 122 -4.40 13.16 -15.56
N PRO A 123 -4.68 11.84 -15.50
CA PRO A 123 -4.76 11.11 -14.25
C PRO A 123 -3.51 11.24 -13.37
N VAL A 124 -3.73 11.44 -12.08
CA VAL A 124 -2.69 11.45 -11.05
C VAL A 124 -2.86 10.24 -10.13
N TRP A 125 -1.76 9.53 -9.88
CA TRP A 125 -1.74 8.32 -9.06
C TRP A 125 -0.88 8.51 -7.82
N ASN A 126 -1.46 8.20 -6.66
CA ASN A 126 -0.76 8.22 -5.38
C ASN A 126 0.07 6.94 -5.19
N GLY A 127 1.38 7.02 -5.41
CA GLY A 127 2.33 5.94 -5.15
C GLY A 127 2.58 5.68 -3.66
N LEU A 128 2.49 6.72 -2.83
CA LEU A 128 2.45 6.74 -1.36
C LEU A 128 2.51 8.19 -0.86
N THR A 129 1.73 8.49 0.15
CA THR A 129 1.90 9.65 1.03
C THR A 129 2.02 9.22 2.49
N ASN A 130 2.16 10.15 3.43
CA ASN A 130 2.13 9.83 4.86
C ASN A 130 0.76 9.31 5.30
N GLU A 131 -0.30 9.77 4.64
CA GLU A 131 -1.69 9.48 4.99
C GLU A 131 -2.24 8.24 4.30
N PHE A 132 -1.86 7.99 3.02
CA PHE A 132 -2.43 6.91 2.21
C PHE A 132 -1.43 6.22 1.29
N HIS A 133 -1.68 4.92 1.05
CA HIS A 133 -0.96 4.10 0.10
C HIS A 133 -1.90 3.18 -0.70
N PRO A 134 -2.80 3.74 -1.52
CA PRO A 134 -3.90 2.98 -2.14
C PRO A 134 -3.42 1.88 -3.08
N THR A 135 -2.28 2.07 -3.76
CA THR A 135 -1.71 1.06 -4.68
C THR A 135 -1.23 -0.21 -3.95
N GLN A 136 -0.82 -0.10 -2.69
CA GLN A 136 -0.47 -1.26 -1.87
C GLN A 136 -1.71 -2.09 -1.57
N ILE A 137 -2.80 -1.46 -1.18
CA ILE A 137 -4.02 -2.15 -0.75
C ILE A 137 -4.64 -2.97 -1.88
N LEU A 138 -4.57 -2.50 -3.13
CA LEU A 138 -5.00 -3.31 -4.27
C LEU A 138 -4.16 -4.57 -4.42
N ALA A 139 -2.85 -4.48 -4.17
CA ALA A 139 -1.95 -5.65 -4.22
C ALA A 139 -2.25 -6.63 -3.07
N ASP A 140 -2.52 -6.11 -1.88
CA ASP A 140 -2.92 -6.90 -0.73
C ASP A 140 -4.20 -7.68 -1.05
N PHE A 141 -5.21 -7.00 -1.61
CA PHE A 141 -6.48 -7.63 -1.99
C PHE A 141 -6.34 -8.66 -3.12
N LEU A 142 -5.52 -8.39 -4.12
CA LEU A 142 -5.24 -9.38 -5.15
C LEU A 142 -4.61 -10.63 -4.52
N THR A 143 -3.64 -10.44 -3.64
CA THR A 143 -2.92 -11.54 -2.96
C THR A 143 -3.86 -12.35 -2.06
N ILE A 144 -4.68 -11.67 -1.26
CA ILE A 144 -5.69 -12.33 -0.41
C ILE A 144 -6.71 -13.10 -1.27
N LYS A 145 -7.18 -12.49 -2.37
CA LYS A 145 -8.13 -13.12 -3.28
C LYS A 145 -7.54 -14.34 -3.99
N GLU A 146 -6.27 -14.29 -4.38
CA GLU A 146 -5.55 -15.44 -4.96
C GLU A 146 -5.41 -16.59 -3.96
N HIS A 147 -5.22 -16.28 -2.65
CA HIS A 147 -5.04 -17.29 -1.61
C HIS A 147 -6.37 -17.88 -1.11
N PHE A 148 -7.37 -17.03 -0.81
CA PHE A 148 -8.63 -17.43 -0.18
C PHE A 148 -9.82 -17.53 -1.16
N GLY A 149 -9.67 -17.08 -2.40
CA GLY A 149 -10.75 -17.03 -3.40
C GLY A 149 -11.80 -15.95 -3.16
N LYS A 150 -11.68 -15.17 -2.09
CA LYS A 150 -12.63 -14.11 -1.69
C LYS A 150 -11.95 -13.04 -0.85
N LEU A 151 -12.67 -11.93 -0.60
CA LEU A 151 -12.31 -10.88 0.35
C LEU A 151 -13.34 -10.79 1.48
N ALA A 152 -14.61 -10.61 1.14
CA ALA A 152 -15.66 -10.37 2.12
C ALA A 152 -15.76 -11.47 3.18
N GLY A 153 -15.96 -11.06 4.43
CA GLY A 153 -16.11 -11.93 5.59
C GLY A 153 -14.79 -12.49 6.15
N LEU A 154 -13.62 -12.16 5.56
CA LEU A 154 -12.33 -12.49 6.15
C LEU A 154 -11.99 -11.51 7.28
N LYS A 155 -11.35 -12.02 8.32
CA LYS A 155 -10.82 -11.19 9.42
C LYS A 155 -9.38 -10.80 9.14
N PHE A 156 -9.14 -9.49 9.11
CA PHE A 156 -7.85 -8.86 8.82
C PHE A 156 -7.33 -8.17 10.08
N ALA A 157 -6.26 -8.65 10.67
CA ALA A 157 -5.62 -8.07 11.84
C ALA A 157 -4.34 -7.31 11.44
N TYR A 158 -4.34 -6.00 11.65
CA TYR A 158 -3.17 -5.15 11.50
C TYR A 158 -2.51 -4.95 12.85
N MET A 159 -1.24 -5.32 12.97
CA MET A 159 -0.44 -5.27 14.20
C MET A 159 0.57 -4.15 14.13
N GLY A 160 0.48 -3.18 15.06
CA GLY A 160 1.43 -2.08 15.15
C GLY A 160 0.84 -0.70 14.89
N ASP A 161 1.65 0.28 14.46
CA ASP A 161 1.24 1.67 14.30
C ASP A 161 0.23 1.86 13.15
N ALA A 162 -1.02 2.07 13.48
CA ALA A 162 -2.10 2.23 12.51
C ALA A 162 -2.44 3.70 12.17
N ARG A 163 -1.65 4.67 12.64
CA ARG A 163 -1.94 6.11 12.44
C ARG A 163 -1.64 6.63 11.04
N TYR A 164 -0.81 5.91 10.28
CA TYR A 164 -0.25 6.37 9.01
C TYR A 164 -0.84 5.61 7.81
N ASN A 165 -0.17 5.75 6.67
CA ASN A 165 -0.69 5.32 5.37
C ASN A 165 -1.19 3.87 5.31
N MET A 166 -0.45 2.90 5.88
CA MET A 166 -0.86 1.50 5.83
C MET A 166 -2.09 1.24 6.69
N GLY A 167 -2.09 1.65 7.97
CA GLY A 167 -3.24 1.50 8.85
C GLY A 167 -4.50 2.17 8.29
N ASN A 168 -4.36 3.41 7.82
CA ASN A 168 -5.45 4.17 7.22
C ASN A 168 -6.00 3.50 5.95
N SER A 169 -5.12 3.15 5.02
CA SER A 169 -5.54 2.61 3.72
C SER A 169 -6.10 1.20 3.83
N LEU A 170 -5.54 0.35 4.70
CA LEU A 170 -6.06 -0.99 4.98
C LEU A 170 -7.45 -0.91 5.63
N MET A 171 -7.64 -0.01 6.61
CA MET A 171 -8.93 0.20 7.25
C MET A 171 -10.00 0.63 6.24
N ILE A 172 -9.69 1.59 5.35
CA ILE A 172 -10.59 2.04 4.28
C ILE A 172 -10.90 0.89 3.33
N GLY A 173 -9.87 0.21 2.84
CA GLY A 173 -10.03 -0.89 1.90
C GLY A 173 -10.86 -2.03 2.48
N CYS A 174 -10.58 -2.44 3.71
CA CYS A 174 -11.36 -3.48 4.40
C CYS A 174 -12.82 -3.07 4.58
N ALA A 175 -13.09 -1.82 4.98
CA ALA A 175 -14.44 -1.28 5.08
C ALA A 175 -15.19 -1.36 3.74
N LYS A 176 -14.53 -0.99 2.63
CA LYS A 176 -15.11 -1.03 1.27
C LYS A 176 -15.36 -2.46 0.78
N MET A 177 -14.44 -3.39 1.08
CA MET A 177 -14.48 -4.75 0.51
C MET A 177 -15.10 -5.81 1.42
N GLY A 178 -15.74 -5.40 2.52
CA GLY A 178 -16.48 -6.30 3.39
C GLY A 178 -15.59 -7.17 4.30
N LEU A 179 -14.32 -6.79 4.56
CA LEU A 179 -13.45 -7.49 5.51
C LEU A 179 -13.66 -6.95 6.94
N HIS A 180 -13.48 -7.81 7.92
CA HIS A 180 -13.51 -7.45 9.33
C HIS A 180 -12.11 -6.98 9.75
N PHE A 181 -11.89 -5.68 9.82
CA PHE A 181 -10.61 -5.06 10.14
C PHE A 181 -10.43 -4.89 11.65
N VAL A 182 -9.26 -5.25 12.14
CA VAL A 182 -8.83 -5.01 13.51
C VAL A 182 -7.50 -4.27 13.49
N ALA A 183 -7.46 -3.03 14.01
CA ALA A 183 -6.21 -2.34 14.31
C ALA A 183 -5.80 -2.70 15.75
N CYS A 184 -4.75 -3.50 15.89
CA CYS A 184 -4.23 -3.98 17.16
C CYS A 184 -2.95 -3.22 17.52
N ALA A 185 -3.09 -2.23 18.40
CA ALA A 185 -2.03 -1.30 18.81
C ALA A 185 -2.39 -0.62 20.14
N PRO A 186 -1.41 -0.02 20.85
CA PRO A 186 -1.72 0.89 21.93
C PRO A 186 -2.63 2.04 21.45
N LYS A 187 -3.51 2.55 22.30
CA LYS A 187 -4.50 3.59 21.94
C LYS A 187 -3.91 4.82 21.26
N ALA A 188 -2.68 5.21 21.65
CA ALA A 188 -1.97 6.34 21.06
C ALA A 188 -1.54 6.09 19.60
N TYR A 189 -1.62 4.86 19.13
CA TYR A 189 -1.22 4.41 17.78
C TYR A 189 -2.42 4.01 16.91
N TRP A 190 -3.64 4.34 17.32
CA TRP A 190 -4.85 4.12 16.52
C TRP A 190 -5.02 5.20 15.44
N PRO A 191 -5.72 4.89 14.35
CA PRO A 191 -6.08 5.88 13.33
C PRO A 191 -6.87 7.05 13.90
N ALA A 192 -6.86 8.18 13.20
CA ALA A 192 -7.64 9.37 13.58
C ALA A 192 -9.14 9.04 13.74
N PRO A 193 -9.80 9.50 14.81
CA PRO A 193 -11.19 9.17 15.10
C PRO A 193 -12.16 9.49 13.96
N GLU A 194 -11.94 10.60 13.25
CA GLU A 194 -12.78 11.02 12.13
C GLU A 194 -12.74 10.01 10.97
N LEU A 195 -11.55 9.46 10.69
CA LEU A 195 -11.39 8.42 9.67
C LEU A 195 -12.02 7.10 10.12
N VAL A 196 -11.87 6.74 11.40
CA VAL A 196 -12.48 5.53 11.98
C VAL A 196 -14.00 5.59 11.83
N GLU A 197 -14.64 6.69 12.18
CA GLU A 197 -16.10 6.84 12.08
C GLU A 197 -16.57 6.80 10.61
N LYS A 198 -15.82 7.42 9.71
CA LYS A 198 -16.10 7.31 8.27
C LYS A 198 -16.00 5.87 7.77
N CYS A 199 -14.99 5.13 8.19
CA CYS A 199 -14.83 3.70 7.83
C CYS A 199 -15.91 2.82 8.45
N LYS A 200 -16.36 3.09 9.68
CA LYS A 200 -17.49 2.38 10.30
C LYS A 200 -18.79 2.60 9.53
N ALA A 201 -19.05 3.82 9.06
CA ALA A 201 -20.22 4.11 8.24
C ALA A 201 -20.18 3.31 6.93
N ILE A 202 -19.04 3.27 6.23
CA ILE A 202 -18.84 2.45 5.02
C ILE A 202 -19.02 0.96 5.35
N ALA A 203 -18.44 0.49 6.44
CA ALA A 203 -18.50 -0.90 6.86
C ALA A 203 -19.94 -1.38 7.12
N ALA A 204 -20.81 -0.50 7.65
CA ALA A 204 -22.23 -0.81 7.86
C ALA A 204 -22.98 -1.11 6.55
N GLU A 205 -22.54 -0.52 5.43
CA GLU A 205 -23.15 -0.75 4.11
C GLU A 205 -22.63 -2.04 3.45
N THR A 206 -21.38 -2.42 3.73
CA THR A 206 -20.70 -3.56 3.08
C THR A 206 -20.73 -4.85 3.89
N GLY A 207 -21.20 -4.79 5.13
CA GLY A 207 -21.16 -5.92 6.07
C GLY A 207 -19.80 -6.13 6.74
N ALA A 208 -18.85 -5.21 6.57
CA ALA A 208 -17.57 -5.20 7.29
C ALA A 208 -17.73 -4.78 8.75
N THR A 209 -16.67 -4.94 9.54
CA THR A 209 -16.55 -4.36 10.88
C THR A 209 -15.19 -3.68 11.04
N ILE A 210 -15.16 -2.57 11.78
CA ILE A 210 -13.92 -1.86 12.12
C ILE A 210 -13.77 -1.89 13.64
N THR A 211 -12.71 -2.52 14.11
CA THR A 211 -12.39 -2.69 15.53
C THR A 211 -11.02 -2.10 15.84
N LEU A 212 -10.92 -1.40 16.96
CA LEU A 212 -9.63 -0.94 17.51
C LEU A 212 -9.41 -1.68 18.83
N SER A 213 -8.25 -2.25 19.05
CA SER A 213 -7.93 -3.01 20.25
C SER A 213 -6.50 -2.75 20.71
N ASP A 214 -6.31 -2.62 22.00
CA ASP A 214 -4.99 -2.63 22.65
C ASP A 214 -4.64 -4.03 23.23
N ASP A 215 -5.54 -5.00 23.06
CA ASP A 215 -5.33 -6.40 23.43
C ASP A 215 -4.87 -7.21 22.22
N THR A 216 -3.70 -7.86 22.32
CA THR A 216 -3.14 -8.72 21.27
C THR A 216 -4.00 -9.96 20.99
N ASP A 217 -4.90 -10.37 21.89
CA ASP A 217 -5.85 -11.45 21.64
C ASP A 217 -6.90 -11.09 20.57
N ALA A 218 -7.00 -9.82 20.19
CA ALA A 218 -7.82 -9.40 19.06
C ALA A 218 -7.40 -10.04 17.71
N VAL A 219 -6.18 -10.58 17.60
CA VAL A 219 -5.72 -11.38 16.44
C VAL A 219 -6.39 -12.75 16.34
N LYS A 220 -7.03 -13.21 17.42
CA LYS A 220 -7.68 -14.53 17.45
C LYS A 220 -8.64 -14.72 16.27
N ASP A 221 -8.55 -15.89 15.66
CA ASP A 221 -9.34 -16.28 14.49
C ASP A 221 -9.17 -15.36 13.27
N ALA A 222 -8.08 -14.59 13.17
CA ALA A 222 -7.76 -13.82 11.97
C ALA A 222 -7.41 -14.74 10.79
N ASP A 223 -7.81 -14.34 9.58
CA ASP A 223 -7.43 -14.97 8.32
C ASP A 223 -6.13 -14.36 7.78
N VAL A 224 -5.94 -13.05 8.03
CA VAL A 224 -4.76 -12.30 7.63
C VAL A 224 -4.17 -11.60 8.84
N VAL A 225 -2.88 -11.75 9.05
CA VAL A 225 -2.07 -11.00 10.02
C VAL A 225 -1.10 -10.12 9.24
N TYR A 226 -1.21 -8.82 9.43
CA TYR A 226 -0.44 -7.83 8.71
C TYR A 226 0.34 -6.94 9.68
N THR A 227 1.55 -6.55 9.31
CA THR A 227 2.31 -5.51 10.04
C THR A 227 3.12 -4.65 9.08
N ASP A 228 3.63 -3.54 9.57
CA ASP A 228 4.55 -2.64 8.88
C ASP A 228 5.66 -2.21 9.85
N VAL A 229 6.73 -1.65 9.33
CA VAL A 229 7.85 -1.15 10.13
C VAL A 229 7.37 -0.21 11.23
N TRP A 230 7.96 -0.32 12.42
CA TRP A 230 7.59 0.56 13.55
C TRP A 230 8.07 2.00 13.37
N VAL A 231 9.12 2.20 12.58
CA VAL A 231 9.67 3.52 12.25
C VAL A 231 9.78 3.64 10.74
N SER A 232 9.07 4.62 10.19
CA SER A 232 9.03 4.84 8.75
C SER A 232 10.31 5.48 8.24
N MET A 233 10.59 5.32 6.94
CA MET A 233 11.71 6.00 6.28
C MET A 233 11.60 7.52 6.42
N GLY A 234 12.68 8.14 6.91
CA GLY A 234 12.78 9.59 7.09
C GLY A 234 12.37 10.07 8.49
N GLU A 235 11.90 9.19 9.38
CA GLU A 235 11.71 9.53 10.80
C GLU A 235 13.06 9.59 11.53
N PRO A 236 13.20 10.49 12.55
CA PRO A 236 14.44 10.61 13.34
C PRO A 236 14.79 9.34 14.11
N VAL A 237 16.09 9.10 14.32
CA VAL A 237 16.57 7.91 15.08
C VAL A 237 16.08 7.92 16.52
N GLU A 238 15.79 9.08 17.06
CA GLU A 238 15.32 9.29 18.44
C GLU A 238 13.98 8.64 18.74
N VAL A 239 13.12 8.49 17.71
CA VAL A 239 11.78 7.89 17.90
C VAL A 239 11.81 6.37 18.08
N TRP A 240 12.94 5.71 17.74
CA TRP A 240 13.06 4.26 17.82
C TRP A 240 12.82 3.70 19.22
N ALA A 241 13.40 4.34 20.24
CA ALA A 241 13.27 3.87 21.63
C ALA A 241 11.80 3.85 22.07
N GLU A 242 11.08 4.96 21.84
CA GLU A 242 9.66 5.07 22.17
C GLU A 242 8.81 4.04 21.40
N ARG A 243 9.08 3.90 20.07
CA ARG A 243 8.33 2.97 19.23
C ARG A 243 8.55 1.52 19.63
N ILE A 244 9.80 1.13 19.92
CA ILE A 244 10.12 -0.21 20.39
C ILE A 244 9.43 -0.50 21.72
N GLU A 245 9.49 0.42 22.68
CA GLU A 245 8.85 0.26 23.98
C GLU A 245 7.33 0.05 23.82
N ALA A 246 6.68 0.88 23.02
CA ALA A 246 5.23 0.85 22.83
C ALA A 246 4.77 -0.35 21.99
N LEU A 247 5.51 -0.73 20.95
CA LEU A 247 5.05 -1.67 19.93
C LEU A 247 5.63 -3.10 20.08
N ALA A 248 6.66 -3.30 20.90
CA ALA A 248 7.23 -4.63 21.14
C ALA A 248 6.21 -5.69 21.55
N PRO A 249 5.16 -5.40 22.36
CA PRO A 249 4.11 -6.38 22.68
C PRO A 249 3.28 -6.80 21.46
N TYR A 250 3.31 -6.04 20.38
CA TYR A 250 2.55 -6.24 19.14
C TYR A 250 3.42 -6.83 18.01
N GLN A 251 4.65 -7.25 18.31
CA GLN A 251 5.51 -7.95 17.36
C GLN A 251 4.82 -9.21 16.83
N VAL A 252 4.83 -9.39 15.51
CA VAL A 252 4.31 -10.62 14.90
C VAL A 252 5.37 -11.71 15.02
N ASN A 253 5.13 -12.63 15.91
CA ASN A 253 5.96 -13.81 16.18
C ASN A 253 5.13 -15.10 16.10
N THR A 254 5.74 -16.23 16.30
CA THR A 254 5.08 -17.54 16.21
C THR A 254 3.96 -17.73 17.23
N GLU A 255 4.08 -17.15 18.44
CA GLU A 255 3.05 -17.21 19.48
C GLU A 255 1.82 -16.39 19.09
N LEU A 256 2.02 -15.20 18.50
CA LEU A 256 0.94 -14.36 17.99
C LEU A 256 0.26 -15.02 16.80
N MET A 257 1.03 -15.57 15.85
CA MET A 257 0.47 -16.30 14.71
C MET A 257 -0.33 -17.53 15.12
N ALA A 258 0.06 -18.22 16.21
CA ALA A 258 -0.67 -19.37 16.73
C ALA A 258 -2.07 -19.02 17.29
N LYS A 259 -2.35 -17.75 17.61
CA LYS A 259 -3.68 -17.28 18.01
C LYS A 259 -4.62 -17.07 16.82
N ALA A 260 -4.08 -16.80 15.63
CA ALA A 260 -4.83 -16.69 14.38
C ALA A 260 -5.30 -18.07 13.91
N LYS A 261 -6.06 -18.12 12.82
CA LYS A 261 -6.45 -19.42 12.23
C LYS A 261 -5.22 -20.20 11.77
N PRO A 262 -5.24 -21.54 11.82
CA PRO A 262 -4.16 -22.36 11.25
C PRO A 262 -3.89 -22.09 9.77
N THR A 263 -4.90 -21.62 9.04
CA THR A 263 -4.84 -21.21 7.62
C THR A 263 -4.51 -19.75 7.42
N ALA A 264 -4.22 -19.00 8.49
CA ALA A 264 -3.91 -17.59 8.40
C ALA A 264 -2.62 -17.37 7.61
N VAL A 265 -2.58 -16.26 6.87
CA VAL A 265 -1.39 -15.79 6.15
C VAL A 265 -0.78 -14.59 6.85
N PHE A 266 0.54 -14.49 6.76
CA PHE A 266 1.30 -13.30 7.15
C PHE A 266 1.59 -12.43 5.91
N MET A 267 1.36 -11.13 6.04
CA MET A 267 1.59 -10.12 5.00
C MET A 267 2.35 -8.91 5.54
N HIS A 268 3.09 -8.24 4.66
CA HIS A 268 3.90 -7.06 4.97
C HIS A 268 4.26 -6.30 3.70
N CYS A 269 4.04 -5.01 3.65
CA CYS A 269 4.31 -4.17 2.46
C CYS A 269 5.78 -4.05 2.06
N LEU A 270 6.70 -4.48 2.94
CA LEU A 270 8.16 -4.37 2.79
C LEU A 270 8.67 -2.90 2.66
N PRO A 271 9.88 -2.60 3.18
CA PRO A 271 10.86 -3.51 3.78
C PRO A 271 10.45 -3.96 5.18
N ALA A 272 11.00 -5.08 5.66
CA ALA A 272 10.80 -5.60 7.02
C ALA A 272 12.13 -5.71 7.77
N TYR A 273 12.10 -5.45 9.08
CA TYR A 273 13.28 -5.61 9.95
C TYR A 273 13.16 -6.89 10.78
N HIS A 274 13.19 -8.05 10.08
CA HIS A 274 13.05 -9.37 10.67
C HIS A 274 14.40 -10.02 11.07
N ASP A 275 15.53 -9.44 10.62
CA ASP A 275 16.89 -9.91 10.91
C ASP A 275 17.92 -8.77 10.86
N HIS A 276 19.21 -9.11 11.00
CA HIS A 276 20.34 -8.17 10.97
C HIS A 276 21.04 -8.06 9.60
N LYS A 277 20.44 -8.54 8.51
CA LYS A 277 21.08 -8.51 7.17
C LYS A 277 21.03 -7.16 6.50
N THR A 278 20.15 -6.25 6.95
CA THR A 278 20.13 -4.87 6.48
C THR A 278 20.99 -3.96 7.38
N ALA A 279 21.53 -2.87 6.84
CA ALA A 279 22.32 -1.91 7.63
C ALA A 279 21.51 -1.35 8.81
N VAL A 280 20.29 -0.92 8.57
CA VAL A 280 19.40 -0.37 9.61
C VAL A 280 18.97 -1.45 10.61
N GLY A 281 18.59 -2.63 10.15
CA GLY A 281 18.20 -3.76 11.01
C GLY A 281 19.33 -4.17 11.94
N LYS A 282 20.58 -4.19 11.44
CA LYS A 282 21.77 -4.48 12.24
C LYS A 282 22.03 -3.38 13.26
N GLU A 283 22.12 -2.10 12.82
CA GLU A 283 22.41 -0.96 13.69
C GLU A 283 21.39 -0.85 14.83
N MET A 284 20.10 -0.90 14.49
CA MET A 284 19.02 -0.78 15.48
C MET A 284 18.89 -2.02 16.34
N GLY A 285 19.11 -3.22 15.78
CA GLY A 285 19.14 -4.46 16.53
C GLY A 285 20.24 -4.49 17.59
N GLU A 286 21.47 -4.12 17.22
CA GLU A 286 22.61 -4.00 18.16
C GLU A 286 22.34 -2.92 19.21
N LYS A 287 21.84 -1.75 18.81
CA LYS A 287 21.56 -0.63 19.71
C LYS A 287 20.51 -0.95 20.77
N PHE A 288 19.47 -1.68 20.41
CA PHE A 288 18.33 -1.97 21.29
C PHE A 288 18.30 -3.43 21.80
N GLY A 289 19.31 -4.25 21.47
CA GLY A 289 19.43 -5.64 21.93
C GLY A 289 18.30 -6.53 21.42
N ARG A 290 17.88 -6.39 20.16
CA ARG A 290 16.80 -7.14 19.54
C ARG A 290 17.25 -7.78 18.23
N ASP A 291 16.87 -9.04 18.03
CA ASP A 291 17.16 -9.76 16.79
C ASP A 291 16.22 -9.40 15.63
N ALA A 292 15.01 -8.95 15.97
CA ALA A 292 13.98 -8.54 15.02
C ALA A 292 13.12 -7.41 15.62
N MET A 293 12.47 -6.61 14.76
CA MET A 293 11.57 -5.52 15.16
C MET A 293 10.10 -5.96 15.05
N GLU A 294 9.39 -5.53 14.04
CA GLU A 294 7.93 -5.74 13.88
C GLU A 294 7.52 -7.18 13.62
N VAL A 295 8.42 -8.00 13.08
CA VAL A 295 8.17 -9.42 12.78
C VAL A 295 9.43 -10.24 12.99
N THR A 296 9.30 -11.47 13.50
CA THR A 296 10.44 -12.40 13.65
C THR A 296 10.78 -13.09 12.34
N ASP A 297 12.05 -13.53 12.19
CA ASP A 297 12.52 -14.20 10.97
C ASP A 297 11.77 -15.52 10.70
N GLU A 298 11.39 -16.25 11.75
CA GLU A 298 10.62 -17.49 11.61
C GLU A 298 9.23 -17.27 10.99
N VAL A 299 8.57 -16.16 11.31
CA VAL A 299 7.28 -15.80 10.69
C VAL A 299 7.51 -15.28 9.29
N PHE A 300 8.47 -14.37 9.11
CA PHE A 300 8.74 -13.74 7.82
C PHE A 300 9.14 -14.75 6.74
N THR A 301 9.95 -15.74 7.08
CA THR A 301 10.41 -16.80 6.17
C THR A 301 9.56 -18.08 6.23
N GLY A 302 8.58 -18.11 7.13
CA GLY A 302 7.74 -19.28 7.40
C GLY A 302 6.72 -19.57 6.29
N PRO A 303 6.07 -20.74 6.34
CA PRO A 303 5.16 -21.21 5.28
C PRO A 303 3.86 -20.41 5.18
N GLN A 304 3.50 -19.63 6.20
CA GLN A 304 2.33 -18.76 6.20
C GLN A 304 2.62 -17.37 5.59
N SER A 305 3.89 -17.06 5.33
CA SER A 305 4.30 -15.78 4.75
C SER A 305 4.05 -15.75 3.23
N ILE A 306 3.31 -14.75 2.77
CA ILE A 306 3.04 -14.52 1.35
C ILE A 306 3.53 -13.14 0.88
N VAL A 307 4.48 -12.55 1.62
CA VAL A 307 4.99 -11.18 1.40
C VAL A 307 5.62 -10.95 0.01
N PHE A 308 6.27 -11.97 -0.57
CA PHE A 308 6.88 -11.83 -1.89
C PHE A 308 5.85 -11.90 -3.02
N GLN A 309 4.78 -12.71 -2.85
CA GLN A 309 3.65 -12.71 -3.76
C GLN A 309 2.91 -11.36 -3.72
N GLU A 310 2.71 -10.80 -2.52
CA GLU A 310 2.17 -9.47 -2.30
C GLU A 310 3.01 -8.40 -3.01
N ALA A 311 4.34 -8.45 -2.86
CA ALA A 311 5.25 -7.53 -3.52
C ALA A 311 5.21 -7.64 -5.06
N GLU A 312 5.10 -8.85 -5.62
CA GLU A 312 4.91 -9.06 -7.08
C GLU A 312 3.60 -8.42 -7.55
N ASN A 313 2.53 -8.59 -6.78
CA ASN A 313 1.19 -8.11 -7.14
C ASN A 313 1.10 -6.58 -7.23
N ARG A 314 2.04 -5.83 -6.61
CA ARG A 314 2.15 -4.38 -6.76
C ARG A 314 2.23 -3.93 -8.21
N MET A 315 3.07 -4.60 -8.99
CA MET A 315 3.23 -4.28 -10.42
C MET A 315 1.92 -4.54 -11.19
N HIS A 316 1.22 -5.63 -10.91
CA HIS A 316 0.00 -6.00 -11.62
C HIS A 316 -1.17 -5.06 -11.30
N THR A 317 -1.32 -4.67 -10.03
CA THR A 317 -2.39 -3.74 -9.64
C THR A 317 -2.12 -2.31 -10.07
N ILE A 318 -0.89 -1.84 -10.04
CA ILE A 318 -0.48 -0.55 -10.61
C ILE A 318 -0.75 -0.53 -12.12
N LYS A 319 -0.44 -1.62 -12.83
CA LYS A 319 -0.75 -1.78 -14.26
C LYS A 319 -2.25 -1.64 -14.52
N ALA A 320 -3.09 -2.28 -13.70
CA ALA A 320 -4.55 -2.19 -13.82
C ALA A 320 -5.06 -0.77 -13.59
N VAL A 321 -4.52 -0.05 -12.59
CA VAL A 321 -4.87 1.35 -12.34
C VAL A 321 -4.51 2.22 -13.53
N MET A 322 -3.28 2.14 -14.03
CA MET A 322 -2.85 2.92 -15.21
C MET A 322 -3.71 2.59 -16.44
N ALA A 323 -3.92 1.31 -16.73
CA ALA A 323 -4.71 0.87 -17.87
C ALA A 323 -6.16 1.40 -17.80
N ALA A 324 -6.83 1.24 -16.66
CA ALA A 324 -8.22 1.66 -16.48
C ALA A 324 -8.38 3.18 -16.56
N THR A 325 -7.49 3.93 -15.90
CA THR A 325 -7.59 5.40 -15.83
C THR A 325 -7.11 6.09 -17.12
N LEU A 326 -6.25 5.46 -17.91
CA LEU A 326 -5.87 5.93 -19.24
C LEU A 326 -6.81 5.46 -20.36
N GLY A 327 -7.81 4.64 -20.01
CA GLY A 327 -8.83 4.19 -20.93
C GLY A 327 -8.33 3.13 -21.92
N ALA A 328 -7.52 2.17 -21.44
CA ALA A 328 -7.13 1.02 -22.22
C ALA A 328 -8.35 0.14 -22.57
N GLU A 329 -8.36 -0.37 -23.79
CA GLU A 329 -9.33 -1.35 -24.28
C GLU A 329 -8.60 -2.68 -24.50
N PHE A 330 -9.12 -3.79 -23.91
CA PHE A 330 -8.51 -5.12 -23.94
C PHE A 330 -9.38 -6.12 -24.71
#